data_8110f1569eaf0716fad910e0796f2150
#
_entry.id   8110f1569eaf0716fad910e0796f2150
#
_cell.length_a   1.000
_cell.length_b   1.000
_cell.length_c   1.000
_cell.angle_alpha   90.00
_cell.angle_beta   90.00
_cell.angle_gamma   90.00
#
_symmetry.space_group_name_H-M   'P 1'
#
loop_
_entity.id
_entity.type
_entity.pdbx_description
1 polymer ?
#
loop_
_entity_poly.entity_id
_entity_poly.type
_entity_poly.pdbx_seq_one_letter_code
_entity_poly.pdbx_strand_id
1 'polypeptide(L)'
;IQYKDRSDLFEDLSIWNDQKYHELQGTYPVISLSFANIKGRTFEETKRGILQILVKLFSIHSYIKDDKILNSEDWEFINSVNMDMPDDVASLTLMYLSDYLSRFYQKKVLIFLDEYDTPLQEAYIHGYWDELTGFLRSLLNASFKTNPYLERGLMTGITRISKESIFSDLNNLSIITTTSEKYSQQFGFTENEVFKALKSYHLSDKESLVKSWYDGFTFGSQKD
;
A
#
# COMPACT_ATOMS: atom_id res chain seq x y z
N ILE A 1 7.37 3.96 13.64
CA ILE A 1 7.59 4.26 15.03
C ILE A 1 7.65 5.77 15.30
N GLN A 2 7.74 6.57 14.24
CA GLN A 2 7.72 8.04 14.31
C GLN A 2 6.49 8.62 15.03
N TYR A 3 5.35 7.91 15.01
CA TYR A 3 4.08 8.37 15.58
C TYR A 3 3.61 7.53 16.78
N LYS A 4 4.54 6.87 17.48
CA LYS A 4 4.19 6.00 18.62
C LYS A 4 3.42 6.73 19.72
N ASP A 5 3.78 7.98 19.97
CA ASP A 5 3.21 8.79 21.05
C ASP A 5 2.14 9.78 20.56
N ARG A 6 1.55 9.54 19.37
CA ARG A 6 0.54 10.39 18.75
C ARG A 6 -0.85 9.73 18.80
N SER A 7 -1.29 9.36 20.02
CA SER A 7 -2.65 8.84 20.27
C SER A 7 -3.75 9.83 19.88
N ASP A 8 -3.45 11.12 19.99
CA ASP A 8 -4.31 12.23 19.56
C ASP A 8 -4.85 12.09 18.13
N LEU A 9 -4.14 11.36 17.24
CA LEU A 9 -4.59 11.12 15.87
C LEU A 9 -5.76 10.13 15.77
N PHE A 10 -6.04 9.37 16.83
CA PHE A 10 -6.98 8.26 16.81
C PHE A 10 -8.08 8.35 17.88
N GLU A 11 -7.97 9.28 18.86
CA GLU A 11 -8.84 9.38 20.03
C GLU A 11 -10.33 9.50 19.66
N ASP A 12 -10.65 10.20 18.57
CA ASP A 12 -12.03 10.40 18.11
C ASP A 12 -12.49 9.35 17.08
N LEU A 13 -11.63 8.37 16.75
CA LEU A 13 -11.96 7.35 15.77
C LEU A 13 -12.50 6.08 16.45
N SER A 14 -13.41 5.37 15.75
CA SER A 14 -14.03 4.13 16.27
C SER A 14 -13.00 3.04 16.60
N ILE A 15 -11.87 3.00 15.91
CA ILE A 15 -10.77 2.07 16.20
C ILE A 15 -10.20 2.26 17.61
N TRP A 16 -10.27 3.47 18.17
CA TRP A 16 -9.74 3.77 19.50
C TRP A 16 -10.62 3.24 20.63
N ASN A 17 -11.83 2.74 20.34
CA ASN A 17 -12.66 2.05 21.33
C ASN A 17 -12.18 0.63 21.67
N ASP A 18 -11.25 0.08 20.87
CA ASP A 18 -10.70 -1.27 21.10
C ASP A 18 -9.25 -1.14 21.63
N GLN A 19 -9.07 -1.44 22.91
CA GLN A 19 -7.79 -1.41 23.63
C GLN A 19 -6.66 -2.15 22.90
N LYS A 20 -6.97 -3.20 22.17
CA LYS A 20 -6.02 -3.98 21.39
C LYS A 20 -5.23 -3.13 20.38
N TYR A 21 -5.87 -2.10 19.80
CA TYR A 21 -5.21 -1.27 18.80
C TYR A 21 -4.34 -0.16 19.41
N HIS A 22 -4.59 0.24 20.66
CA HIS A 22 -3.71 1.17 21.38
C HIS A 22 -2.29 0.61 21.49
N GLU A 23 -2.17 -0.68 21.81
CA GLU A 23 -0.89 -1.36 21.96
C GLU A 23 -0.15 -1.56 20.63
N LEU A 24 -0.86 -1.51 19.52
CA LEU A 24 -0.28 -1.69 18.18
C LEU A 24 0.24 -0.39 17.57
N GLN A 25 -0.25 0.77 18.04
CA GLN A 25 0.14 2.05 17.46
C GLN A 25 1.65 2.26 17.49
N GLY A 26 2.22 2.58 16.33
CA GLY A 26 3.64 2.91 16.17
C GLY A 26 4.61 1.80 16.56
N THR A 27 4.17 0.54 16.65
CA THR A 27 5.01 -0.58 17.05
C THR A 27 5.63 -1.35 15.89
N TYR A 28 5.14 -1.15 14.67
CA TYR A 28 5.68 -1.79 13.47
C TYR A 28 6.51 -0.83 12.63
N PRO A 29 7.64 -1.26 12.06
CA PRO A 29 8.24 -0.54 10.94
C PRO A 29 7.33 -0.66 9.71
N VAL A 30 7.21 0.43 8.96
CA VAL A 30 6.33 0.51 7.80
C VAL A 30 7.13 0.95 6.58
N ILE A 31 7.02 0.19 5.49
CA ILE A 31 7.43 0.58 4.15
C ILE A 31 6.17 1.03 3.42
N SER A 32 6.07 2.32 3.12
CA SER A 32 4.93 2.90 2.42
C SER A 32 5.37 3.52 1.10
N LEU A 33 4.73 3.11 0.02
CA LEU A 33 4.99 3.63 -1.32
C LEU A 33 3.68 3.76 -2.11
N SER A 34 3.66 4.67 -3.07
CA SER A 34 2.52 4.90 -3.95
C SER A 34 2.98 4.99 -5.40
N PHE A 35 2.23 4.36 -6.30
CA PHE A 35 2.44 4.44 -7.75
C PHE A 35 1.53 5.47 -8.43
N ALA A 36 0.81 6.30 -7.68
CA ALA A 36 -0.14 7.30 -8.19
C ALA A 36 0.43 8.22 -9.30
N ASN A 37 1.71 8.53 -9.22
CA ASN A 37 2.37 9.43 -10.17
C ASN A 37 3.19 8.70 -11.25
N ILE A 38 3.09 7.36 -11.35
CA ILE A 38 3.78 6.58 -12.35
C ILE A 38 2.94 6.52 -13.63
N LYS A 39 3.16 7.48 -14.52
CA LYS A 39 2.39 7.67 -15.77
C LYS A 39 3.35 7.81 -16.95
N GLY A 40 4.10 6.75 -17.25
CA GLY A 40 5.01 6.70 -18.39
C GLY A 40 4.31 6.25 -19.67
N ARG A 41 4.76 6.76 -20.82
CA ARG A 41 4.29 6.33 -22.14
C ARG A 41 5.06 5.14 -22.70
N THR A 42 6.19 4.82 -22.12
CA THR A 42 7.03 3.67 -22.45
C THR A 42 7.34 2.84 -21.21
N PHE A 43 7.77 1.60 -21.42
CA PHE A 43 8.23 0.74 -20.34
C PHE A 43 9.38 1.38 -19.56
N GLU A 44 10.36 1.97 -20.27
CA GLU A 44 11.55 2.57 -19.68
C GLU A 44 11.19 3.76 -18.79
N GLU A 45 10.27 4.64 -19.25
CA GLU A 45 9.80 5.77 -18.44
C GLU A 45 9.11 5.30 -17.16
N THR A 46 8.21 4.34 -17.29
CA THR A 46 7.46 3.75 -16.15
C THR A 46 8.39 3.05 -15.17
N LYS A 47 9.28 2.20 -15.67
CA LYS A 47 10.30 1.52 -14.87
C LYS A 47 11.17 2.54 -14.13
N ARG A 48 11.67 3.57 -14.83
CA ARG A 48 12.46 4.63 -14.22
C ARG A 48 11.74 5.33 -13.08
N GLY A 49 10.44 5.59 -13.22
CA GLY A 49 9.61 6.12 -12.14
C GLY A 49 9.53 5.20 -10.92
N ILE A 50 9.39 3.90 -11.15
CA ILE A 50 9.39 2.90 -10.07
C ILE A 50 10.76 2.85 -9.39
N LEU A 51 11.85 2.81 -10.16
CA LEU A 51 13.22 2.84 -9.61
C LEU A 51 13.46 4.08 -8.73
N GLN A 52 12.95 5.25 -9.12
CA GLN A 52 13.04 6.46 -8.29
C GLN A 52 12.38 6.28 -6.92
N ILE A 53 11.21 5.63 -6.88
CA ILE A 53 10.52 5.34 -5.62
C ILE A 53 11.36 4.38 -4.77
N LEU A 54 11.90 3.30 -5.35
CA LEU A 54 12.72 2.32 -4.64
C LEU A 54 13.99 2.95 -4.07
N VAL A 55 14.71 3.74 -4.84
CA VAL A 55 15.90 4.49 -4.40
C VAL A 55 15.54 5.47 -3.27
N LYS A 56 14.42 6.18 -3.40
CA LYS A 56 13.94 7.11 -2.36
C LYS A 56 13.62 6.40 -1.05
N LEU A 57 13.06 5.19 -1.09
CA LEU A 57 12.79 4.39 0.11
C LEU A 57 14.08 4.10 0.89
N PHE A 58 15.16 3.68 0.21
CA PHE A 58 16.46 3.48 0.85
C PHE A 58 17.03 4.79 1.43
N SER A 59 16.80 5.92 0.77
CA SER A 59 17.20 7.23 1.29
C SER A 59 16.42 7.62 2.55
N ILE A 60 15.12 7.42 2.58
CA ILE A 60 14.26 7.69 3.76
C ILE A 60 14.71 6.86 4.98
N HIS A 61 15.10 5.62 4.74
CA HIS A 61 15.55 4.69 5.78
C HIS A 61 17.08 4.69 5.97
N SER A 62 17.78 5.74 5.52
CA SER A 62 19.25 5.82 5.61
C SER A 62 19.81 5.75 7.03
N TYR A 63 19.01 6.05 8.05
CA TYR A 63 19.39 5.97 9.47
C TYR A 63 19.80 4.55 9.91
N ILE A 64 19.35 3.51 9.19
CA ILE A 64 19.80 2.13 9.49
C ILE A 64 21.27 1.90 9.15
N LYS A 65 21.87 2.77 8.34
CA LYS A 65 23.30 2.71 7.94
C LYS A 65 24.25 3.02 9.10
N ASP A 66 23.77 3.76 10.07
CA ASP A 66 24.56 4.16 11.25
C ASP A 66 24.60 3.06 12.33
N ASP A 67 23.84 1.98 12.14
CA ASP A 67 23.78 0.85 13.06
C ASP A 67 24.72 -0.29 12.65
N LYS A 68 25.19 -1.05 13.62
CA LYS A 68 26.08 -2.20 13.43
C LYS A 68 25.37 -3.47 12.95
N ILE A 69 24.09 -3.36 12.59
CA ILE A 69 23.29 -4.48 12.11
C ILE A 69 23.63 -4.91 10.68
N LEU A 70 24.25 -4.03 9.89
CA LEU A 70 24.60 -4.28 8.50
C LEU A 70 25.98 -4.92 8.39
N ASN A 71 26.07 -5.99 7.60
CA ASN A 71 27.31 -6.65 7.23
C ASN A 71 27.84 -6.19 5.86
N SER A 72 28.94 -6.76 5.37
CA SER A 72 29.55 -6.38 4.09
C SER A 72 28.62 -6.64 2.88
N GLU A 73 27.89 -7.76 2.88
CA GLU A 73 26.98 -8.12 1.80
C GLU A 73 25.78 -7.17 1.75
N ASP A 74 25.27 -6.76 2.91
CA ASP A 74 24.21 -5.74 3.02
C ASP A 74 24.66 -4.43 2.39
N TRP A 75 25.89 -4.01 2.64
CA TRP A 75 26.46 -2.79 2.05
C TRP A 75 26.62 -2.90 0.54
N GLU A 76 27.04 -4.05 0.02
CA GLU A 76 27.10 -4.29 -1.43
C GLU A 76 25.73 -4.13 -2.07
N PHE A 77 24.70 -4.74 -1.47
CA PHE A 77 23.33 -4.60 -1.98
C PHE A 77 22.84 -3.15 -1.88
N ILE A 78 23.01 -2.47 -0.74
CA ILE A 78 22.58 -1.07 -0.58
C ILE A 78 23.24 -0.16 -1.62
N ASN A 79 24.51 -0.37 -1.94
CA ASN A 79 25.24 0.41 -2.93
C ASN A 79 24.78 0.10 -4.38
N SER A 80 24.23 -1.09 -4.62
CA SER A 80 23.65 -1.46 -5.92
C SER A 80 22.29 -0.82 -6.15
N VAL A 81 21.61 -0.33 -5.11
CA VAL A 81 20.30 0.33 -5.23
C VAL A 81 20.50 1.79 -5.69
N ASN A 82 20.48 1.97 -7.00
CA ASN A 82 20.61 3.26 -7.66
C ASN A 82 19.76 3.30 -8.93
N MET A 83 19.78 4.40 -9.68
CA MET A 83 18.94 4.60 -10.86
C MET A 83 19.31 3.72 -12.07
N ASP A 84 20.48 3.10 -12.04
CA ASP A 84 20.99 2.21 -13.08
C ASP A 84 20.97 0.73 -12.65
N MET A 85 20.32 0.42 -11.50
CA MET A 85 20.23 -0.94 -11.00
C MET A 85 19.50 -1.87 -11.98
N PRO A 86 19.98 -3.10 -12.17
CA PRO A 86 19.32 -4.09 -13.02
C PRO A 86 18.04 -4.63 -12.39
N ASP A 87 17.20 -5.30 -13.18
CA ASP A 87 15.85 -5.74 -12.77
C ASP A 87 15.87 -6.76 -11.63
N ASP A 88 16.87 -7.61 -11.56
CA ASP A 88 17.06 -8.58 -10.48
C ASP A 88 17.31 -7.85 -9.14
N VAL A 89 18.15 -6.84 -9.11
CA VAL A 89 18.35 -6.00 -7.93
C VAL A 89 17.07 -5.24 -7.59
N ALA A 90 16.45 -4.58 -8.57
CA ALA A 90 15.22 -3.82 -8.37
C ALA A 90 14.10 -4.68 -7.76
N SER A 91 13.94 -5.92 -8.23
CA SER A 91 12.91 -6.84 -7.74
C SER A 91 13.09 -7.25 -6.27
N LEU A 92 14.28 -7.22 -5.75
CA LEU A 92 14.62 -7.62 -4.38
C LEU A 92 14.65 -6.45 -3.37
N THR A 93 14.55 -5.21 -3.84
CA THR A 93 14.74 -4.02 -2.99
C THR A 93 13.82 -3.98 -1.78
N LEU A 94 12.51 -4.23 -1.95
CA LEU A 94 11.56 -4.19 -0.83
C LEU A 94 11.79 -5.33 0.17
N MET A 95 12.21 -6.49 -0.30
CA MET A 95 12.53 -7.63 0.57
C MET A 95 13.78 -7.33 1.41
N TYR A 96 14.86 -6.84 0.82
CA TYR A 96 16.07 -6.48 1.54
C TYR A 96 15.85 -5.30 2.51
N LEU A 97 15.09 -4.29 2.09
CA LEU A 97 14.72 -3.21 3.01
C LEU A 97 13.89 -3.75 4.19
N SER A 98 13.00 -4.72 3.94
CA SER A 98 12.25 -5.40 5.00
C SER A 98 13.16 -6.14 5.97
N ASP A 99 14.19 -6.84 5.47
CA ASP A 99 15.20 -7.49 6.31
C ASP A 99 15.90 -6.48 7.20
N TYR A 100 16.46 -5.42 6.61
CA TYR A 100 17.22 -4.41 7.36
C TYR A 100 16.38 -3.74 8.45
N LEU A 101 15.16 -3.35 8.12
CA LEU A 101 14.22 -2.76 9.09
C LEU A 101 13.81 -3.78 10.15
N SER A 102 13.59 -5.04 9.77
CA SER A 102 13.24 -6.10 10.72
C SER A 102 14.37 -6.36 11.72
N ARG A 103 15.62 -6.38 11.28
CA ARG A 103 16.80 -6.50 12.15
C ARG A 103 16.97 -5.28 13.06
N PHE A 104 16.78 -4.07 12.53
CA PHE A 104 16.90 -2.82 13.28
C PHE A 104 15.84 -2.69 14.38
N TYR A 105 14.58 -2.99 14.06
CA TYR A 105 13.47 -2.85 15.00
C TYR A 105 13.12 -4.14 15.77
N GLN A 106 13.81 -5.25 15.49
CA GLN A 106 13.51 -6.58 16.04
C GLN A 106 12.03 -6.97 15.84
N LYS A 107 11.45 -6.58 14.72
CA LYS A 107 10.05 -6.79 14.40
C LYS A 107 9.82 -6.83 12.90
N LYS A 108 8.96 -7.74 12.43
CA LYS A 108 8.58 -7.81 11.01
C LYS A 108 7.95 -6.51 10.54
N VAL A 109 7.99 -6.26 9.24
CA VAL A 109 7.54 -5.00 8.62
C VAL A 109 6.12 -5.09 8.08
N LEU A 110 5.47 -3.93 7.96
CA LEU A 110 4.27 -3.75 7.16
C LEU A 110 4.66 -3.10 5.83
N ILE A 111 4.10 -3.59 4.71
CA ILE A 111 4.28 -2.95 3.40
C ILE A 111 2.94 -2.45 2.91
N PHE A 112 2.85 -1.15 2.61
CA PHE A 112 1.69 -0.49 2.02
C PHE A 112 2.06 0.02 0.63
N LEU A 113 1.36 -0.51 -0.39
CA LEU A 113 1.50 -0.09 -1.78
C LEU A 113 0.17 0.49 -2.27
N ASP A 114 0.16 1.79 -2.46
CA ASP A 114 -1.00 2.52 -2.91
C ASP A 114 -0.99 2.69 -4.44
N GLU A 115 -2.17 2.60 -5.05
CA GLU A 115 -2.40 2.72 -6.49
C GLU A 115 -1.48 1.82 -7.34
N TYR A 116 -1.37 0.54 -6.95
CA TYR A 116 -0.51 -0.44 -7.64
C TYR A 116 -0.85 -0.60 -9.12
N ASP A 117 -2.08 -0.30 -9.51
CA ASP A 117 -2.63 -0.49 -10.84
C ASP A 117 -2.41 0.72 -11.79
N THR A 118 -2.06 1.88 -11.28
CA THR A 118 -1.82 3.08 -12.11
C THR A 118 -0.80 2.83 -13.24
N PRO A 119 0.42 2.31 -12.99
CA PRO A 119 1.36 2.04 -14.07
C PRO A 119 0.88 0.96 -15.04
N LEU A 120 0.03 0.05 -14.58
CA LEU A 120 -0.51 -1.02 -15.40
C LEU A 120 -1.60 -0.53 -16.36
N GLN A 121 -2.39 0.45 -15.92
CA GLN A 121 -3.34 1.14 -16.80
C GLN A 121 -2.60 1.86 -17.94
N GLU A 122 -1.52 2.58 -17.65
CA GLU A 122 -0.68 3.22 -18.65
C GLU A 122 -0.07 2.19 -19.61
N ALA A 123 0.44 1.07 -19.08
CA ALA A 123 1.03 0.01 -19.90
C ALA A 123 -0.01 -0.62 -20.85
N TYR A 124 -1.24 -0.78 -20.41
CA TYR A 124 -2.32 -1.28 -21.24
C TYR A 124 -2.66 -0.29 -22.38
N ILE A 125 -2.77 1.00 -22.06
CA ILE A 125 -3.10 2.05 -23.04
C ILE A 125 -1.98 2.22 -24.07
N HIS A 126 -0.73 2.11 -23.66
CA HIS A 126 0.44 2.39 -24.50
C HIS A 126 1.14 1.14 -25.08
N GLY A 127 0.65 -0.07 -24.78
CA GLY A 127 1.05 -1.31 -25.45
C GLY A 127 2.34 -1.95 -24.96
N TYR A 128 2.80 -1.64 -23.72
CA TYR A 128 3.97 -2.28 -23.09
C TYR A 128 3.58 -3.14 -21.87
N TRP A 129 2.39 -3.74 -21.93
CA TRP A 129 1.81 -4.54 -20.86
C TRP A 129 2.69 -5.70 -20.40
N ASP A 130 3.22 -6.47 -21.35
CA ASP A 130 3.95 -7.71 -21.05
C ASP A 130 5.28 -7.43 -20.34
N GLU A 131 6.00 -6.40 -20.77
CA GLU A 131 7.26 -5.97 -20.16
C GLU A 131 7.03 -5.51 -18.72
N LEU A 132 6.03 -4.64 -18.51
CA LEU A 132 5.76 -4.11 -17.17
C LEU A 132 5.22 -5.19 -16.22
N THR A 133 4.34 -6.07 -16.69
CA THR A 133 3.81 -7.16 -15.86
C THR A 133 4.90 -8.15 -15.47
N GLY A 134 5.86 -8.43 -16.35
CA GLY A 134 7.03 -9.25 -16.04
C GLY A 134 7.88 -8.64 -14.92
N PHE A 135 8.21 -7.37 -15.03
CA PHE A 135 8.97 -6.63 -14.02
C PHE A 135 8.24 -6.55 -12.67
N LEU A 136 6.97 -6.12 -12.67
CA LEU A 136 6.17 -5.99 -11.45
C LEU A 136 5.91 -7.33 -10.78
N ARG A 137 5.70 -8.40 -11.54
CA ARG A 137 5.54 -9.76 -10.98
C ARG A 137 6.74 -10.16 -10.14
N SER A 138 7.94 -9.93 -10.63
CA SER A 138 9.18 -10.24 -9.89
C SER A 138 9.27 -9.41 -8.59
N LEU A 139 9.04 -8.11 -8.67
CA LEU A 139 9.06 -7.21 -7.52
C LEU A 139 7.99 -7.60 -6.46
N LEU A 140 6.75 -7.83 -6.89
CA LEU A 140 5.65 -8.14 -5.96
C LEU A 140 5.79 -9.55 -5.36
N ASN A 141 6.28 -10.54 -6.11
CA ASN A 141 6.55 -11.87 -5.58
C ASN A 141 7.63 -11.84 -4.49
N ALA A 142 8.75 -11.18 -4.74
CA ALA A 142 9.80 -11.04 -3.75
C ALA A 142 9.31 -10.28 -2.50
N SER A 143 8.47 -9.27 -2.68
CA SER A 143 7.99 -8.40 -1.60
C SER A 143 6.89 -9.03 -0.74
N PHE A 144 5.94 -9.75 -1.35
CA PHE A 144 4.70 -10.18 -0.69
C PHE A 144 4.54 -11.70 -0.56
N LYS A 145 5.20 -12.51 -1.40
CA LYS A 145 5.09 -13.98 -1.34
C LYS A 145 6.23 -14.62 -0.58
N THR A 146 7.45 -14.28 -0.93
CA THR A 146 8.65 -14.96 -0.42
C THR A 146 9.41 -14.16 0.62
N ASN A 147 8.88 -13.03 1.07
CA ASN A 147 9.50 -12.16 2.05
C ASN A 147 9.27 -12.67 3.50
N PRO A 148 10.27 -13.29 4.16
CA PRO A 148 10.11 -13.82 5.51
C PRO A 148 10.02 -12.72 6.58
N TYR A 149 10.38 -11.50 6.25
CA TYR A 149 10.40 -10.33 7.14
C TYR A 149 9.08 -9.54 7.09
N LEU A 150 8.16 -9.94 6.20
CA LEU A 150 6.84 -9.32 6.08
C LEU A 150 5.89 -9.82 7.17
N GLU A 151 5.26 -8.91 7.90
CA GLU A 151 4.13 -9.22 8.79
C GLU A 151 2.82 -9.19 8.02
N ARG A 152 2.54 -8.09 7.34
CA ARG A 152 1.37 -7.91 6.48
C ARG A 152 1.66 -6.94 5.33
N GLY A 153 1.01 -7.19 4.20
CA GLY A 153 0.96 -6.29 3.07
C GLY A 153 -0.45 -5.78 2.81
N LEU A 154 -0.56 -4.52 2.41
CA LEU A 154 -1.78 -3.92 1.91
C LEU A 154 -1.48 -3.28 0.55
N MET A 155 -2.24 -3.66 -0.46
CA MET A 155 -2.20 -3.03 -1.78
C MET A 155 -3.57 -2.44 -2.09
N THR A 156 -3.59 -1.19 -2.54
CA THR A 156 -4.81 -0.49 -2.96
C THR A 156 -4.75 -0.11 -4.43
N GLY A 157 -5.90 -0.06 -5.07
CA GLY A 157 -6.05 0.33 -6.47
C GLY A 157 -7.53 0.41 -6.85
N ILE A 158 -7.83 1.07 -7.96
CA ILE A 158 -9.20 1.22 -8.46
C ILE A 158 -9.59 0.11 -9.44
N THR A 159 -8.61 -0.56 -10.06
CA THR A 159 -8.84 -1.60 -11.05
C THR A 159 -8.40 -2.96 -10.51
N ARG A 160 -9.30 -3.94 -10.59
CA ARG A 160 -8.92 -5.31 -10.33
C ARG A 160 -8.21 -5.88 -11.55
N ILE A 161 -6.88 -6.02 -11.45
CA ILE A 161 -6.09 -6.72 -12.44
C ILE A 161 -6.28 -8.22 -12.25
N SER A 162 -6.49 -8.97 -13.36
CA SER A 162 -6.74 -10.40 -13.28
C SER A 162 -5.58 -11.13 -12.60
N LYS A 163 -5.89 -12.16 -11.81
CA LYS A 163 -4.88 -12.98 -11.13
C LYS A 163 -3.83 -13.55 -12.08
N GLU A 164 -4.22 -13.81 -13.32
CA GLU A 164 -3.40 -14.50 -14.31
C GLU A 164 -2.20 -13.72 -14.82
N SER A 165 -2.18 -12.39 -14.64
CA SER A 165 -1.07 -11.57 -15.16
C SER A 165 0.01 -11.26 -14.12
N ILE A 166 -0.34 -10.82 -12.91
CA ILE A 166 0.63 -10.33 -11.91
C ILE A 166 0.54 -11.11 -10.60
N PHE A 167 -0.67 -11.54 -10.23
CA PHE A 167 -0.95 -12.15 -8.94
C PHE A 167 -1.12 -13.67 -9.00
N SER A 168 -0.86 -14.30 -10.15
CA SER A 168 -0.96 -15.77 -10.33
C SER A 168 -0.18 -16.53 -9.27
N ASP A 169 0.94 -15.99 -8.87
CA ASP A 169 1.85 -16.61 -7.91
C ASP A 169 1.56 -16.23 -6.46
N LEU A 170 0.75 -15.19 -6.18
CA LEU A 170 0.42 -14.75 -4.83
C LEU A 170 -0.79 -15.53 -4.27
N ASN A 171 -0.54 -16.68 -3.65
CA ASN A 171 -1.60 -17.55 -3.12
C ASN A 171 -2.22 -17.06 -1.81
N ASN A 172 -1.58 -16.11 -1.13
CA ASN A 172 -1.95 -15.58 0.17
C ASN A 172 -2.73 -14.26 0.12
N LEU A 173 -3.20 -13.84 -1.07
CA LEU A 173 -3.98 -12.62 -1.23
C LEU A 173 -5.43 -12.79 -0.76
N SER A 174 -5.88 -11.87 0.08
CA SER A 174 -7.30 -11.62 0.34
C SER A 174 -7.74 -10.42 -0.50
N ILE A 175 -8.49 -10.68 -1.57
CA ILE A 175 -8.98 -9.63 -2.47
C ILE A 175 -10.33 -9.13 -1.97
N ILE A 176 -10.42 -7.82 -1.77
CA ILE A 176 -11.60 -7.12 -1.31
C ILE A 176 -11.96 -6.06 -2.33
N THR A 177 -13.19 -6.09 -2.80
CA THR A 177 -13.73 -5.15 -3.77
C THR A 177 -15.03 -4.54 -3.24
N THR A 178 -15.60 -3.59 -3.94
CA THR A 178 -16.91 -3.01 -3.61
C THR A 178 -18.04 -4.05 -3.55
N THR A 179 -17.88 -5.21 -4.20
CA THR A 179 -18.85 -6.32 -4.14
C THR A 179 -18.59 -7.32 -3.01
N SER A 180 -17.57 -7.11 -2.19
CA SER A 180 -17.22 -8.00 -1.07
C SER A 180 -18.00 -7.63 0.18
N GLU A 181 -18.53 -8.63 0.90
CA GLU A 181 -19.17 -8.43 2.21
C GLU A 181 -18.18 -7.91 3.26
N LYS A 182 -16.96 -8.43 3.19
CA LYS A 182 -15.90 -8.03 4.13
C LYS A 182 -15.52 -6.57 3.88
N TYR A 183 -15.64 -5.75 4.92
CA TYR A 183 -15.37 -4.31 4.91
C TYR A 183 -16.35 -3.48 4.05
N SER A 184 -17.53 -3.97 3.75
CA SER A 184 -18.54 -3.26 2.95
C SER A 184 -18.93 -1.89 3.53
N GLN A 185 -18.84 -1.72 4.85
CA GLN A 185 -19.12 -0.46 5.55
C GLN A 185 -17.87 0.39 5.85
N GLN A 186 -16.71 0.05 5.29
CA GLN A 186 -15.45 0.76 5.56
C GLN A 186 -15.04 1.70 4.41
N PHE A 187 -15.78 1.71 3.32
CA PHE A 187 -15.55 2.56 2.15
C PHE A 187 -16.77 3.45 1.91
N GLY A 188 -16.52 4.74 1.64
CA GLY A 188 -17.58 5.73 1.53
C GLY A 188 -18.16 6.14 2.89
N PHE A 189 -19.40 6.57 2.89
CA PHE A 189 -20.14 6.98 4.08
C PHE A 189 -21.44 6.19 4.17
N THR A 190 -21.75 5.69 5.35
CA THR A 190 -23.06 5.13 5.64
C THR A 190 -24.10 6.23 5.81
N GLU A 191 -25.38 5.94 5.58
CA GLU A 191 -26.48 6.88 5.80
C GLU A 191 -26.42 7.51 7.22
N ASN A 192 -26.14 6.70 8.22
CA ASN A 192 -26.01 7.16 9.60
C ASN A 192 -24.86 8.18 9.79
N GLU A 193 -23.72 7.99 9.15
CA GLU A 193 -22.61 8.92 9.20
C GLU A 193 -22.92 10.23 8.51
N VAL A 194 -23.57 10.16 7.34
CA VAL A 194 -24.03 11.35 6.61
C VAL A 194 -25.05 12.15 7.46
N PHE A 195 -26.03 11.49 8.04
CA PHE A 195 -27.04 12.18 8.87
C PHE A 195 -26.44 12.79 10.13
N LYS A 196 -25.49 12.11 10.77
CA LYS A 196 -24.73 12.70 11.89
C LYS A 196 -23.96 13.94 11.45
N ALA A 197 -23.32 13.90 10.29
CA ALA A 197 -22.60 15.05 9.75
C ALA A 197 -23.58 16.22 9.46
N LEU A 198 -24.70 15.95 8.77
CA LEU A 198 -25.72 16.97 8.50
C LEU A 198 -26.24 17.61 9.79
N LYS A 199 -26.50 16.80 10.81
CA LYS A 199 -26.92 17.30 12.12
C LYS A 199 -25.89 18.20 12.77
N SER A 200 -24.60 17.87 12.72
CA SER A 200 -23.54 18.68 13.30
C SER A 200 -23.35 20.04 12.60
N TYR A 201 -23.75 20.12 11.33
CA TYR A 201 -23.77 21.37 10.55
C TYR A 201 -25.14 22.06 10.50
N HIS A 202 -26.12 21.65 11.34
CA HIS A 202 -27.49 22.20 11.37
C HIS A 202 -28.25 22.09 10.04
N LEU A 203 -27.99 21.02 9.27
CA LEU A 203 -28.58 20.75 7.94
C LEU A 203 -29.49 19.53 7.93
N SER A 204 -30.08 19.15 9.08
CA SER A 204 -30.97 17.97 9.15
C SER A 204 -32.21 18.09 8.26
N ASP A 205 -32.63 19.30 7.90
CA ASP A 205 -33.72 19.55 6.95
C ASP A 205 -33.35 19.12 5.50
N LYS A 206 -32.10 18.85 5.22
CA LYS A 206 -31.59 18.42 3.91
C LYS A 206 -31.41 16.90 3.77
N GLU A 207 -31.68 16.10 4.78
CA GLU A 207 -31.46 14.64 4.75
C GLU A 207 -32.10 13.98 3.53
N SER A 208 -33.40 14.23 3.29
CA SER A 208 -34.12 13.67 2.15
C SER A 208 -33.56 14.13 0.80
N LEU A 209 -33.08 15.37 0.72
CA LEU A 209 -32.48 15.90 -0.52
C LEU A 209 -31.12 15.27 -0.76
N VAL A 210 -30.27 15.17 0.24
CA VAL A 210 -28.96 14.54 0.16
C VAL A 210 -29.12 13.07 -0.24
N LYS A 211 -30.06 12.35 0.40
CA LYS A 211 -30.36 10.97 0.06
C LYS A 211 -30.78 10.83 -1.41
N SER A 212 -31.66 11.68 -1.90
CA SER A 212 -32.12 11.60 -3.30
C SER A 212 -31.03 11.86 -4.34
N TRP A 213 -29.95 12.56 -3.97
CA TRP A 213 -28.85 12.90 -4.87
C TRP A 213 -27.68 11.92 -4.82
N TYR A 214 -27.41 11.32 -3.64
CA TYR A 214 -26.18 10.60 -3.37
C TYR A 214 -26.37 9.15 -2.94
N ASP A 215 -27.60 8.74 -2.64
CA ASP A 215 -27.94 7.35 -2.30
C ASP A 215 -28.04 6.47 -3.56
N GLY A 216 -27.81 5.17 -3.39
CA GLY A 216 -28.00 4.15 -4.43
C GLY A 216 -26.74 3.37 -4.77
N PHE A 217 -25.66 3.54 -4.06
CA PHE A 217 -24.49 2.68 -4.17
C PHE A 217 -24.71 1.37 -3.42
N THR A 218 -24.25 0.26 -3.99
CA THR A 218 -24.30 -1.06 -3.35
C THR A 218 -22.90 -1.52 -3.03
N PHE A 219 -22.64 -1.79 -1.74
CA PHE A 219 -21.41 -2.39 -1.25
C PHE A 219 -21.71 -3.77 -0.66
N GLY A 220 -21.10 -4.81 -1.25
CA GLY A 220 -21.46 -6.18 -0.88
C GLY A 220 -22.91 -6.51 -1.23
N SER A 221 -23.68 -7.02 -0.26
CA SER A 221 -25.13 -7.25 -0.37
C SER A 221 -25.97 -6.10 0.18
N GLN A 222 -25.34 -5.11 0.78
CA GLN A 222 -26.06 -3.97 1.38
C GLN A 222 -26.31 -2.89 0.34
N LYS A 223 -27.57 -2.43 0.29
CA LYS A 223 -28.01 -1.22 -0.40
C LYS A 223 -28.17 -0.13 0.65
N ASP A 224 -27.33 0.87 0.59
CA ASP A 224 -27.56 2.15 1.26
C ASP A 224 -27.97 3.20 0.25
#